data_d1f0a3332cd281bc52dd5c66dee62874
#
_entry.id   d1f0a3332cd281bc52dd5c66dee62874
#
_cell.length_a   1.000
_cell.length_b   1.000
_cell.length_c   1.000
_cell.angle_alpha   90.00
_cell.angle_beta   90.00
_cell.angle_gamma   90.00
#
_symmetry.space_group_name_H-M   'P 1'
#
loop_
_entity.id
_entity.type
_entity.pdbx_description
1 polymer ?
#
loop_
_entity_poly.entity_id
_entity_poly.type
_entity_poly.pdbx_seq_one_letter_code
_entity_poly.pdbx_strand_id
1 'polypeptide(L)'
;MLSADCIEADDFYIGARAGGTRGRGTEQQPMLTAVDRAPAGRGSCAIRCAQDCSGDSWRQFGHDHLCHASRIRADAWSGIAAGLSSFRGLEQKEYDSSDGDASLPMVHRVISNFKAYVEGAFHGLSKKHLQSYADSYSWRYSHRSSSDACMELLHEMCLMHVPLSGIAATATVQPKLPASLPKPFAVQGA
;
A
#
# COMPACT_ATOMS: atom_id res chain seq x y z
N MET A 1 -9.05 -6.42 -5.40
CA MET A 1 -10.07 -5.35 -5.42
C MET A 1 -10.67 -5.23 -4.04
N LEU A 2 -10.72 -4.04 -3.47
CA LEU A 2 -11.35 -3.76 -2.18
C LEU A 2 -12.87 -3.81 -2.35
N SER A 3 -13.56 -4.57 -1.49
CA SER A 3 -14.99 -4.87 -1.64
C SER A 3 -15.80 -4.80 -0.35
N ALA A 4 -15.26 -4.13 0.68
CA ALA A 4 -16.00 -3.91 1.92
C ALA A 4 -17.20 -2.97 1.72
N ASP A 5 -18.15 -3.02 2.65
CA ASP A 5 -19.33 -2.13 2.65
C ASP A 5 -18.93 -0.65 2.71
N CYS A 6 -17.79 -0.35 3.36
CA CYS A 6 -17.25 0.99 3.46
C CYS A 6 -15.73 0.97 3.26
N ILE A 7 -15.26 1.84 2.38
CA ILE A 7 -13.85 2.05 2.06
C ILE A 7 -13.49 3.49 2.41
N GLU A 8 -12.38 3.70 3.10
CA GLU A 8 -11.80 5.02 3.30
C GLU A 8 -10.73 5.25 2.23
N ALA A 9 -10.71 6.43 1.60
CA ALA A 9 -9.77 6.80 0.55
C ALA A 9 -9.18 8.19 0.80
N ASP A 10 -7.86 8.33 0.59
CA ASP A 10 -7.13 9.58 0.77
C ASP A 10 -5.83 9.60 -0.06
N ASP A 11 -5.29 10.78 -0.33
CA ASP A 11 -4.00 10.97 -0.95
C ASP A 11 -2.93 11.45 0.04
N PHE A 12 -1.70 11.08 -0.21
CA PHE A 12 -0.57 11.55 0.59
C PHE A 12 0.70 11.69 -0.24
N TYR A 13 1.70 12.32 0.35
CA TYR A 13 2.97 12.58 -0.31
C TYR A 13 4.12 11.94 0.49
N ILE A 14 5.08 11.37 -0.24
CA ILE A 14 6.25 10.73 0.34
C ILE A 14 7.54 11.22 -0.33
N GLY A 15 8.61 11.32 0.44
CA GLY A 15 9.92 11.78 -0.01
C GLY A 15 10.40 13.04 0.69
N ALA A 16 11.63 13.44 0.38
CA ALA A 16 12.25 14.62 0.97
C ALA A 16 11.49 15.91 0.61
N ARG A 17 11.40 16.82 1.56
CA ARG A 17 10.81 18.14 1.34
C ARG A 17 11.86 19.07 0.76
N ALA A 18 11.70 19.49 -0.48
CA ALA A 18 12.47 20.59 -1.02
C ALA A 18 11.76 21.91 -0.69
N GLY A 19 12.48 22.84 -0.06
CA GLY A 19 12.01 24.22 0.09
C GLY A 19 10.86 24.50 1.06
N GLY A 20 10.53 23.57 1.99
CA GLY A 20 9.54 23.86 3.06
C GLY A 20 8.07 23.79 2.67
N THR A 21 7.73 23.65 1.40
CA THR A 21 6.34 23.54 0.92
C THR A 21 5.80 22.13 1.17
N ARG A 22 4.54 22.02 1.62
CA ARG A 22 3.86 20.75 1.84
C ARG A 22 2.82 20.48 0.75
N GLY A 23 2.70 19.20 0.35
CA GLY A 23 1.57 18.76 -0.46
C GLY A 23 1.74 18.96 -1.96
N ARG A 24 0.68 19.36 -2.61
CA ARG A 24 0.57 19.45 -4.07
C ARG A 24 1.55 20.47 -4.66
N GLY A 25 2.19 20.10 -5.79
CA GLY A 25 3.17 20.98 -6.44
C GLY A 25 4.59 20.88 -5.88
N THR A 26 4.88 19.87 -5.05
CA THR A 26 6.23 19.59 -4.52
C THR A 26 6.90 18.47 -5.33
N GLU A 27 8.22 18.29 -5.14
CA GLU A 27 8.98 17.16 -5.72
C GLU A 27 8.67 15.82 -5.04
N GLN A 28 7.84 15.81 -4.00
CA GLN A 28 7.40 14.59 -3.33
C GLN A 28 6.57 13.71 -4.27
N GLN A 29 6.65 12.41 -4.08
CA GLN A 29 5.86 11.46 -4.86
C GLN A 29 4.42 11.43 -4.34
N PRO A 30 3.42 11.75 -5.18
CA PRO A 30 2.02 11.56 -4.84
C PRO A 30 1.68 10.08 -4.72
N MET A 31 0.89 9.72 -3.73
CA MET A 31 0.40 8.37 -3.47
C MET A 31 -1.10 8.41 -3.25
N LEU A 32 -1.81 7.48 -3.87
CA LEU A 32 -3.24 7.26 -3.62
C LEU A 32 -3.40 6.02 -2.75
N THR A 33 -4.29 6.06 -1.79
CA THR A 33 -4.56 4.93 -0.91
C THR A 33 -6.04 4.76 -0.63
N ALA A 34 -6.43 3.51 -0.46
CA ALA A 34 -7.74 3.14 0.02
C ALA A 34 -7.64 1.97 1.00
N VAL A 35 -8.55 1.92 1.96
CA VAL A 35 -8.55 0.91 3.02
C VAL A 35 -9.98 0.43 3.27
N ASP A 36 -10.18 -0.87 3.29
CA ASP A 36 -11.43 -1.48 3.72
C ASP A 36 -11.67 -1.21 5.20
N ARG A 37 -12.87 -0.73 5.52
CA ARG A 37 -13.33 -0.57 6.88
C ARG A 37 -13.99 -1.85 7.39
N ALA A 38 -13.25 -2.95 7.37
CA ALA A 38 -13.76 -4.23 7.84
C ALA A 38 -13.71 -4.34 9.37
N PRO A 39 -14.71 -4.96 10.00
CA PRO A 39 -14.68 -5.22 11.44
C PRO A 39 -13.53 -6.17 11.81
N ALA A 40 -13.05 -6.06 13.06
CA ALA A 40 -12.04 -6.93 13.66
C ALA A 40 -10.65 -6.95 12.96
N GLY A 41 -10.25 -5.84 12.35
CA GLY A 41 -8.88 -5.70 11.83
C GLY A 41 -8.58 -6.52 10.56
N ARG A 42 -9.58 -7.06 9.89
CA ARG A 42 -9.43 -7.87 8.67
C ARG A 42 -9.43 -7.07 7.36
N GLY A 43 -9.50 -5.75 7.43
CA GLY A 43 -9.53 -4.90 6.24
C GLY A 43 -8.25 -5.00 5.42
N SER A 44 -8.39 -4.91 4.12
CA SER A 44 -7.30 -4.82 3.14
C SER A 44 -6.99 -3.37 2.80
N CYS A 45 -5.82 -3.11 2.23
CA CYS A 45 -5.51 -1.80 1.70
C CYS A 45 -4.88 -1.89 0.30
N ALA A 46 -5.00 -0.81 -0.46
CA ALA A 46 -4.30 -0.58 -1.70
C ALA A 46 -3.56 0.75 -1.62
N ILE A 47 -2.29 0.77 -2.01
CA ILE A 47 -1.45 1.98 -2.09
C ILE A 47 -0.80 2.03 -3.45
N ARG A 48 -0.92 3.15 -4.17
CA ARG A 48 -0.37 3.32 -5.52
C ARG A 48 0.38 4.64 -5.67
N CYS A 49 1.53 4.58 -6.34
CA CYS A 49 2.19 5.78 -6.85
C CYS A 49 1.35 6.39 -7.96
N ALA A 50 1.15 7.68 -7.92
CA ALA A 50 0.46 8.43 -8.95
C ALA A 50 1.37 9.50 -9.55
N GLN A 51 1.04 10.01 -10.73
CA GLN A 51 1.72 11.19 -11.29
C GLN A 51 1.27 12.45 -10.57
N ASP A 52 0.00 12.48 -10.23
CA ASP A 52 -0.65 13.55 -9.48
C ASP A 52 -1.87 12.99 -8.72
N CYS A 53 -2.57 13.86 -7.98
CA CYS A 53 -3.82 13.52 -7.30
C CYS A 53 -5.04 14.07 -8.07
N SER A 54 -4.98 14.08 -9.42
CA SER A 54 -6.08 14.52 -10.29
C SER A 54 -7.25 13.55 -10.29
N GLY A 55 -8.38 13.99 -10.86
CA GLY A 55 -9.54 13.14 -11.07
C GLY A 55 -9.26 11.94 -11.98
N ASP A 56 -8.35 12.07 -12.95
CA ASP A 56 -7.98 10.97 -13.84
C ASP A 56 -7.17 9.91 -13.10
N SER A 57 -6.21 10.30 -12.28
CA SER A 57 -5.45 9.39 -11.42
C SER A 57 -6.39 8.65 -10.44
N TRP A 58 -7.34 9.34 -9.84
CA TRP A 58 -8.33 8.73 -8.96
C TRP A 58 -9.31 7.82 -9.70
N ARG A 59 -9.70 8.16 -10.92
CA ARG A 59 -10.57 7.30 -11.76
C ARG A 59 -9.89 5.98 -12.09
N GLN A 60 -8.62 6.04 -12.50
CA GLN A 60 -7.84 4.84 -12.79
C GLN A 60 -7.66 3.99 -11.53
N PHE A 61 -7.27 4.62 -10.41
CA PHE A 61 -7.13 3.93 -9.13
C PHE A 61 -8.44 3.26 -8.68
N GLY A 62 -9.56 3.98 -8.81
CA GLY A 62 -10.88 3.45 -8.47
C GLY A 62 -11.24 2.23 -9.30
N HIS A 63 -11.06 2.31 -10.62
CA HIS A 63 -11.31 1.20 -11.53
C HIS A 63 -10.48 -0.05 -11.18
N ASP A 64 -9.20 0.14 -10.85
CA ASP A 64 -8.28 -0.97 -10.64
C ASP A 64 -8.41 -1.61 -9.24
N HIS A 65 -8.84 -0.84 -8.24
CA HIS A 65 -8.74 -1.27 -6.85
C HIS A 65 -10.04 -1.28 -6.06
N LEU A 66 -11.08 -0.55 -6.49
CA LEU A 66 -12.30 -0.37 -5.71
C LEU A 66 -13.51 -1.06 -6.36
N CYS A 67 -14.33 -1.70 -5.53
CA CYS A 67 -15.61 -2.23 -5.98
C CYS A 67 -16.64 -1.10 -6.12
N HIS A 68 -17.29 -1.00 -7.27
CA HIS A 68 -18.31 0.02 -7.54
C HIS A 68 -19.53 -0.02 -6.61
N ALA A 69 -19.77 -1.14 -5.96
CA ALA A 69 -20.88 -1.31 -5.01
C ALA A 69 -20.55 -0.77 -3.61
N SER A 70 -19.26 -0.53 -3.31
CA SER A 70 -18.82 -0.08 -2.00
C SER A 70 -19.14 1.40 -1.78
N ARG A 71 -19.42 1.76 -0.52
CA ARG A 71 -19.50 3.14 -0.07
C ARG A 71 -18.07 3.64 0.18
N ILE A 72 -17.75 4.79 -0.40
CA ILE A 72 -16.42 5.40 -0.27
C ILE A 72 -16.54 6.64 0.62
N ARG A 73 -15.70 6.73 1.64
CA ARG A 73 -15.53 7.93 2.45
C ARG A 73 -14.18 8.55 2.12
N ALA A 74 -14.17 9.82 1.82
CA ALA A 74 -12.97 10.54 1.42
C ALA A 74 -12.98 11.98 1.92
N ASP A 75 -11.80 12.62 1.91
CA ASP A 75 -11.68 14.05 2.10
C ASP A 75 -12.41 14.82 0.97
N ALA A 76 -12.84 16.06 1.25
CA ALA A 76 -13.55 16.92 0.31
C ALA A 76 -12.68 17.49 -0.83
N TRP A 77 -11.61 16.78 -1.19
CA TRP A 77 -10.77 17.16 -2.32
C TRP A 77 -11.48 16.96 -3.67
N SER A 78 -11.43 18.00 -4.51
CA SER A 78 -12.11 18.00 -5.82
C SER A 78 -11.61 16.92 -6.78
N GLY A 79 -10.33 16.51 -6.70
CA GLY A 79 -9.76 15.41 -7.49
C GLY A 79 -10.41 14.08 -7.17
N ILE A 80 -10.66 13.78 -5.90
CA ILE A 80 -11.36 12.57 -5.46
C ILE A 80 -12.81 12.61 -5.96
N ALA A 81 -13.49 13.76 -5.78
CA ALA A 81 -14.86 13.95 -6.26
C ALA A 81 -14.98 13.67 -7.77
N ALA A 82 -14.10 14.23 -8.58
CA ALA A 82 -14.11 14.07 -10.03
C ALA A 82 -13.78 12.64 -10.46
N GLY A 83 -12.81 12.00 -9.78
CA GLY A 83 -12.36 10.66 -10.13
C GLY A 83 -13.32 9.55 -9.72
N LEU A 84 -13.92 9.66 -8.54
CA LEU A 84 -14.80 8.63 -7.97
C LEU A 84 -16.30 8.94 -8.11
N SER A 85 -16.66 9.91 -8.93
CA SER A 85 -18.07 10.32 -9.18
C SER A 85 -18.99 9.20 -9.69
N SER A 86 -18.42 8.18 -10.35
CA SER A 86 -19.17 7.02 -10.85
C SER A 86 -19.52 5.98 -9.78
N PHE A 87 -18.96 6.11 -8.58
CA PHE A 87 -19.22 5.21 -7.46
C PHE A 87 -20.51 5.63 -6.75
N ARG A 88 -21.37 4.66 -6.41
CA ARG A 88 -22.73 4.90 -5.90
C ARG A 88 -22.79 5.54 -4.52
N GLY A 89 -21.72 5.48 -3.75
CA GLY A 89 -21.74 5.88 -2.35
C GLY A 89 -20.55 6.75 -1.95
N LEU A 90 -20.18 7.76 -2.75
CA LEU A 90 -19.12 8.68 -2.38
C LEU A 90 -19.62 9.67 -1.32
N GLU A 91 -19.10 9.56 -0.12
CA GLU A 91 -19.30 10.49 1.00
C GLU A 91 -18.02 11.31 1.19
N GLN A 92 -18.11 12.62 0.93
CA GLN A 92 -17.00 13.54 1.18
C GLN A 92 -17.29 14.40 2.39
N LYS A 93 -16.30 14.54 3.26
CA LYS A 93 -16.35 15.46 4.41
C LYS A 93 -15.05 16.25 4.45
N GLU A 94 -15.16 17.56 4.63
CA GLU A 94 -13.98 18.39 4.91
C GLU A 94 -13.30 17.89 6.18
N TYR A 95 -11.98 17.71 6.08
CA TYR A 95 -11.14 17.39 7.22
C TYR A 95 -10.99 18.63 8.09
N ASP A 96 -11.54 18.56 9.29
CA ASP A 96 -11.28 19.56 10.32
C ASP A 96 -10.19 19.04 11.26
N SER A 97 -9.08 19.77 11.33
CA SER A 97 -7.97 19.43 12.21
C SER A 97 -8.36 19.40 13.70
N SER A 98 -9.48 20.03 14.07
CA SER A 98 -10.04 20.00 15.43
C SER A 98 -10.76 18.68 15.75
N ASP A 99 -11.31 18.00 14.74
CA ASP A 99 -11.98 16.69 14.88
C ASP A 99 -10.98 15.52 15.02
N GLY A 100 -9.69 15.82 14.89
CA GLY A 100 -8.65 14.79 14.90
C GLY A 100 -8.81 13.77 13.77
N ASP A 101 -8.42 12.54 14.01
CA ASP A 101 -8.50 11.42 13.06
C ASP A 101 -9.93 10.87 12.86
N ALA A 102 -10.96 11.55 13.40
CA ALA A 102 -12.30 10.98 13.50
C ALA A 102 -13.01 10.79 12.15
N SER A 103 -12.58 11.51 11.09
CA SER A 103 -13.26 11.43 9.78
C SER A 103 -12.80 10.20 8.98
N LEU A 104 -11.49 9.92 8.90
CA LEU A 104 -10.87 8.84 8.10
C LEU A 104 -9.80 8.07 8.91
N PRO A 105 -10.16 7.46 10.05
CA PRO A 105 -9.17 6.93 10.99
C PRO A 105 -8.37 5.75 10.43
N MET A 106 -8.96 4.93 9.57
CA MET A 106 -8.30 3.73 9.05
C MET A 106 -7.27 4.09 7.98
N VAL A 107 -7.62 4.97 7.04
CA VAL A 107 -6.69 5.37 5.97
C VAL A 107 -5.53 6.19 6.54
N HIS A 108 -5.76 7.09 7.50
CA HIS A 108 -4.70 7.86 8.16
C HIS A 108 -3.74 6.94 8.94
N ARG A 109 -4.26 5.89 9.59
CA ARG A 109 -3.42 4.88 10.26
C ARG A 109 -2.56 4.12 9.26
N VAL A 110 -3.11 3.72 8.11
CA VAL A 110 -2.36 3.04 7.06
C VAL A 110 -1.29 3.95 6.48
N ILE A 111 -1.62 5.22 6.20
CA ILE A 111 -0.65 6.22 5.71
C ILE A 111 0.51 6.40 6.70
N SER A 112 0.20 6.58 7.98
CA SER A 112 1.21 6.78 9.03
C SER A 112 2.12 5.56 9.18
N ASN A 113 1.54 4.37 9.20
CA ASN A 113 2.28 3.12 9.29
C ASN A 113 3.13 2.86 8.04
N PHE A 114 2.61 3.16 6.85
CA PHE A 114 3.39 3.03 5.61
C PHE A 114 4.57 4.00 5.58
N LYS A 115 4.38 5.26 5.97
CA LYS A 115 5.48 6.23 6.10
C LYS A 115 6.55 5.74 7.08
N ALA A 116 6.15 5.26 8.25
CA ALA A 116 7.07 4.71 9.24
C ALA A 116 7.81 3.45 8.73
N TYR A 117 7.12 2.56 8.01
CA TYR A 117 7.71 1.38 7.37
C TYR A 117 8.79 1.77 6.36
N VAL A 118 8.50 2.76 5.52
CA VAL A 118 9.42 3.25 4.51
C VAL A 118 10.63 3.96 5.12
N GLU A 119 10.41 4.83 6.10
CA GLU A 119 11.46 5.59 6.78
C GLU A 119 12.34 4.68 7.66
N GLY A 120 11.74 3.69 8.32
CA GLY A 120 12.46 2.79 9.22
C GLY A 120 13.25 1.68 8.53
N ALA A 121 12.76 1.18 7.40
CA ALA A 121 13.39 0.04 6.72
C ALA A 121 14.40 0.47 5.64
N PHE A 122 14.29 1.68 5.11
CA PHE A 122 15.05 2.10 3.93
C PHE A 122 15.66 3.49 4.12
N HIS A 123 16.98 3.53 4.27
CA HIS A 123 17.75 4.78 4.28
C HIS A 123 17.91 5.31 2.84
N GLY A 124 16.90 6.00 2.35
CA GLY A 124 16.91 6.60 1.00
C GLY A 124 16.13 5.78 -0.01
N LEU A 125 14.87 6.17 -0.21
CA LEU A 125 14.01 5.59 -1.23
C LEU A 125 14.25 6.20 -2.59
N SER A 126 14.55 5.34 -3.54
CA SER A 126 14.42 5.69 -4.94
C SER A 126 12.95 5.68 -5.35
N LYS A 127 12.46 6.74 -5.98
CA LYS A 127 11.10 6.80 -6.56
C LYS A 127 10.80 5.61 -7.47
N LYS A 128 11.85 5.06 -8.13
CA LYS A 128 11.76 3.89 -9.02
C LYS A 128 11.20 2.64 -8.34
N HIS A 129 11.49 2.43 -7.07
CA HIS A 129 11.12 1.22 -6.34
C HIS A 129 9.95 1.43 -5.35
N LEU A 130 9.48 2.67 -5.24
CA LEU A 130 8.46 3.01 -4.24
C LEU A 130 7.17 2.19 -4.40
N GLN A 131 6.75 1.92 -5.66
CA GLN A 131 5.57 1.09 -5.92
C GLN A 131 5.76 -0.34 -5.38
N SER A 132 6.93 -0.94 -5.55
CA SER A 132 7.20 -2.29 -5.04
C SER A 132 7.13 -2.35 -3.50
N TYR A 133 7.55 -1.28 -2.82
CA TYR A 133 7.39 -1.17 -1.37
C TYR A 133 5.92 -1.00 -0.97
N ALA A 134 5.17 -0.21 -1.73
CA ALA A 134 3.74 -0.03 -1.51
C ALA A 134 2.97 -1.35 -1.71
N ASP A 135 3.31 -2.12 -2.73
CA ASP A 135 2.72 -3.44 -2.99
C ASP A 135 3.04 -4.44 -1.88
N SER A 136 4.31 -4.50 -1.46
CA SER A 136 4.74 -5.37 -0.34
C SER A 136 4.04 -5.01 0.97
N TYR A 137 3.90 -3.71 1.26
CA TYR A 137 3.19 -3.25 2.45
C TYR A 137 1.69 -3.56 2.37
N SER A 138 1.05 -3.27 1.23
CA SER A 138 -0.38 -3.52 1.01
C SER A 138 -0.71 -5.01 1.15
N TRP A 139 0.13 -5.88 0.60
CA TRP A 139 -0.01 -7.32 0.76
C TRP A 139 0.08 -7.74 2.22
N ARG A 140 1.14 -7.34 2.93
CA ARG A 140 1.34 -7.65 4.36
C ARG A 140 0.21 -7.12 5.23
N TYR A 141 -0.26 -5.91 4.96
CA TYR A 141 -1.38 -5.34 5.69
C TYR A 141 -2.66 -6.14 5.48
N SER A 142 -2.93 -6.55 4.25
CA SER A 142 -4.14 -7.31 3.88
C SER A 142 -4.15 -8.73 4.46
N HIS A 143 -2.98 -9.36 4.62
CA HIS A 143 -2.84 -10.72 5.13
C HIS A 143 -2.37 -10.79 6.61
N ARG A 144 -2.36 -9.65 7.33
CA ARG A 144 -1.83 -9.59 8.72
C ARG A 144 -2.58 -10.46 9.73
N SER A 145 -3.79 -10.88 9.41
CA SER A 145 -4.63 -11.73 10.27
C SER A 145 -4.69 -13.18 9.79
N SER A 146 -4.01 -13.52 8.68
CA SER A 146 -3.95 -14.87 8.18
C SER A 146 -2.93 -15.70 8.95
N SER A 147 -3.32 -16.89 9.36
CA SER A 147 -2.41 -17.88 9.96
C SER A 147 -1.48 -18.49 8.92
N ASP A 148 -1.88 -18.49 7.65
CA ASP A 148 -1.22 -19.16 6.55
C ASP A 148 -0.67 -18.19 5.48
N ALA A 149 -0.38 -16.95 5.85
CA ALA A 149 0.07 -15.90 4.94
C ALA A 149 1.26 -16.32 4.05
N CYS A 150 2.17 -17.16 4.56
CA CYS A 150 3.28 -17.67 3.77
C CYS A 150 2.81 -18.60 2.65
N MET A 151 1.85 -19.48 2.91
CA MET A 151 1.28 -20.38 1.91
C MET A 151 0.43 -19.63 0.90
N GLU A 152 -0.31 -18.61 1.34
CA GLU A 152 -1.06 -17.71 0.46
C GLU A 152 -0.14 -16.99 -0.51
N LEU A 153 1.00 -16.45 -0.01
CA LEU A 153 2.01 -15.82 -0.87
C LEU A 153 2.59 -16.79 -1.90
N LEU A 154 2.95 -18.01 -1.48
CA LEU A 154 3.47 -19.04 -2.39
C LEU A 154 2.43 -19.41 -3.45
N HIS A 155 1.18 -19.55 -3.07
CA HIS A 155 0.09 -19.85 -3.98
C HIS A 155 -0.12 -18.72 -5.01
N GLU A 156 -0.14 -17.46 -4.56
CA GLU A 156 -0.24 -16.31 -5.46
C GLU A 156 0.95 -16.22 -6.41
N MET A 157 2.18 -16.46 -5.92
CA MET A 157 3.39 -16.49 -6.76
C MET A 157 3.34 -17.59 -7.83
N CYS A 158 2.78 -18.77 -7.51
CA CYS A 158 2.60 -19.86 -8.47
C CYS A 158 1.51 -19.56 -9.51
N LEU A 159 0.48 -18.83 -9.14
CA LEU A 159 -0.61 -18.45 -10.06
C LEU A 159 -0.23 -17.26 -10.96
N MET A 160 0.62 -16.37 -10.48
CA MET A 160 1.13 -15.29 -11.30
C MET A 160 2.17 -15.84 -12.27
N HIS A 161 1.79 -16.02 -13.53
CA HIS A 161 2.72 -16.21 -14.63
C HIS A 161 3.49 -14.88 -14.83
N VAL A 162 4.51 -14.67 -14.00
CA VAL A 162 5.47 -13.59 -14.27
C VAL A 162 6.34 -14.07 -15.43
N PRO A 163 6.24 -13.48 -16.63
CA PRO A 163 7.14 -13.84 -17.70
C PRO A 163 8.56 -13.52 -17.24
N LEU A 164 9.41 -14.53 -17.19
CA LEU A 164 10.83 -14.43 -16.78
C LEU A 164 11.64 -13.42 -17.62
N SER A 165 11.09 -12.95 -18.72
CA SER A 165 11.67 -11.90 -19.56
C SER A 165 11.88 -10.54 -18.88
N GLY A 166 11.24 -10.27 -17.75
CA GLY A 166 11.45 -9.06 -16.93
C GLY A 166 12.53 -9.21 -15.85
N ILE A 167 12.98 -10.44 -15.56
CA ILE A 167 14.05 -10.73 -14.60
C ILE A 167 15.39 -10.88 -15.33
N ALA A 168 15.49 -10.30 -16.51
CA ALA A 168 16.70 -10.35 -17.29
C ALA A 168 17.86 -9.70 -16.52
N ALA A 169 18.77 -10.57 -16.11
CA ALA A 169 20.22 -10.33 -16.16
C ALA A 169 20.87 -9.38 -15.16
N THR A 170 20.41 -9.30 -13.89
CA THR A 170 21.26 -8.68 -12.86
C THR A 170 21.44 -9.53 -11.59
N ALA A 171 21.10 -10.80 -11.62
CA ALA A 171 21.35 -11.68 -10.48
C ALA A 171 22.08 -12.95 -10.89
N THR A 172 23.30 -12.80 -11.45
CA THR A 172 24.32 -13.83 -11.28
C THR A 172 24.99 -13.61 -9.92
N VAL A 173 24.19 -13.58 -8.86
CA VAL A 173 24.67 -13.89 -7.53
C VAL A 173 24.49 -15.39 -7.38
N GLN A 174 25.52 -16.14 -7.75
CA GLN A 174 25.60 -17.51 -7.30
C GLN A 174 25.61 -17.49 -5.77
N PRO A 175 24.66 -18.18 -5.10
CA PRO A 175 24.74 -18.32 -3.67
C PRO A 175 26.03 -19.08 -3.38
N LYS A 176 27.00 -18.42 -2.77
CA LYS A 176 28.19 -19.08 -2.24
C LYS A 176 27.70 -19.96 -1.10
N LEU A 177 27.44 -21.23 -1.40
CA LEU A 177 27.17 -22.22 -0.37
C LEU A 177 28.30 -22.16 0.65
N PRO A 178 28.02 -22.08 1.95
CA PRO A 178 29.03 -22.20 2.97
C PRO A 178 29.67 -23.60 2.84
N ALA A 179 31.01 -23.65 2.85
CA ALA A 179 31.81 -24.84 2.58
C ALA A 179 31.67 -25.95 3.63
N SER A 180 30.84 -25.79 4.65
CA SER A 180 30.54 -26.85 5.63
C SER A 180 29.20 -26.57 6.33
N LEU A 181 28.30 -27.56 6.28
CA LEU A 181 27.14 -27.62 7.15
C LEU A 181 27.60 -27.76 8.61
N PRO A 182 27.02 -27.01 9.57
CA PRO A 182 27.28 -27.27 10.97
C PRO A 182 26.83 -28.70 11.32
N LYS A 183 27.69 -29.43 12.02
CA LYS A 183 27.38 -30.79 12.49
C LYS A 183 26.14 -30.75 13.39
N PRO A 184 25.24 -31.74 13.27
CA PRO A 184 24.07 -31.80 14.14
C PRO A 184 24.49 -31.90 15.60
N PHE A 185 23.83 -31.19 16.48
CA PHE A 185 24.02 -31.24 17.92
C PHE A 185 23.83 -32.68 18.40
N ALA A 186 24.89 -33.26 19.00
CA ALA A 186 24.78 -34.52 19.70
C ALA A 186 23.92 -34.31 20.95
N VAL A 187 22.76 -34.98 20.99
CA VAL A 187 21.97 -35.10 22.22
C VAL A 187 22.75 -35.99 23.15
N GLN A 188 23.37 -35.44 24.20
CA GLN A 188 23.91 -36.20 25.30
C GLN A 188 22.74 -36.70 26.13
N GLY A 189 22.52 -38.02 26.08
CA GLY A 189 21.58 -38.67 26.99
C GLY A 189 22.22 -38.84 28.37
N ALA A 190 21.40 -38.68 29.36
CA ALA A 190 21.50 -39.27 30.69
C ALA A 190 20.09 -39.62 31.17
#